data_bcd5cd47008e615befbcfa555879d9be
#
_entry.id   bcd5cd47008e615befbcfa555879d9be
#
_cell.length_a   1.000
_cell.length_b   1.000
_cell.length_c   1.000
_cell.angle_alpha   90.00
_cell.angle_beta   90.00
_cell.angle_gamma   90.00
#
_symmetry.space_group_name_H-M   'P 1'
#
loop_
_entity.id
_entity.type
_entity.pdbx_description
1 polymer ?
#
loop_
_entity_poly.entity_id
_entity_poly.type
_entity_poly.pdbx_seq_one_letter_code
_entity_poly.pdbx_strand_id
1 'polypeptide(L)'
;MLLTRAGRLPAATERALRDLRPTRVYVLGGEQAVRSEVLARVGEILPGTGVERVGGENRYQVARKVAERFWSSSRGAWVASGRTFPDGLTGGAAAGRGGFPVLLTRSVAVAPDAGQALLELAPTRVTVVGGTSAVSGYVGLRFGALVGDA
;
A
#
# COMPACT_ATOMS: atom_id res chain seq x y z
N MET A 1 -2.53 -4.61 -10.72
CA MET A 1 -2.94 -3.27 -10.21
C MET A 1 -3.36 -2.41 -11.38
N LEU A 2 -4.48 -1.68 -11.26
CA LEU A 2 -4.99 -0.76 -12.28
C LEU A 2 -4.95 0.67 -11.73
N LEU A 3 -4.76 1.67 -12.60
CA LEU A 3 -4.68 3.06 -12.21
C LEU A 3 -5.97 3.80 -12.55
N THR A 4 -6.32 4.78 -11.72
CA THR A 4 -7.46 5.67 -11.93
C THR A 4 -7.06 7.14 -11.76
N ARG A 5 -7.88 8.05 -12.26
CA ARG A 5 -7.82 9.47 -11.90
C ARG A 5 -8.68 9.72 -10.66
N ALA A 6 -8.46 10.85 -9.98
CA ALA A 6 -9.18 11.16 -8.75
C ALA A 6 -10.71 11.14 -8.92
N GLY A 7 -11.24 11.74 -9.95
CA GLY A 7 -12.70 11.85 -10.18
C GLY A 7 -13.22 11.08 -11.39
N ARG A 8 -12.39 10.28 -12.07
CA ARG A 8 -12.83 9.59 -13.29
C ARG A 8 -12.06 8.29 -13.52
N LEU A 9 -12.80 7.22 -13.79
CA LEU A 9 -12.25 5.95 -14.23
C LEU A 9 -11.83 6.04 -15.71
N PRO A 10 -10.54 5.82 -16.07
CA PRO A 10 -10.10 5.87 -17.46
C PRO A 10 -10.71 4.72 -18.27
N ALA A 11 -10.99 4.93 -19.55
CA ALA A 11 -11.57 3.92 -20.43
C ALA A 11 -10.72 2.63 -20.53
N ALA A 12 -9.38 2.77 -20.48
CA ALA A 12 -8.48 1.61 -20.45
C ALA A 12 -8.67 0.77 -19.18
N THR A 13 -8.86 1.43 -18.02
CA THR A 13 -9.13 0.77 -16.75
C THR A 13 -10.51 0.10 -16.74
N GLU A 14 -11.52 0.77 -17.30
CA GLU A 14 -12.85 0.16 -17.46
C GLU A 14 -12.80 -1.10 -18.32
N ARG A 15 -12.10 -1.07 -19.46
CA ARG A 15 -11.92 -2.26 -20.32
C ARG A 15 -11.24 -3.39 -19.55
N ALA A 16 -10.11 -3.09 -18.91
CA ALA A 16 -9.38 -4.10 -18.14
C ALA A 16 -10.24 -4.73 -17.04
N LEU A 17 -11.06 -3.95 -16.34
CA LEU A 17 -11.99 -4.45 -15.32
C LEU A 17 -13.06 -5.38 -15.93
N ARG A 18 -13.63 -5.02 -17.08
CA ARG A 18 -14.61 -5.86 -17.79
C ARG A 18 -14.01 -7.18 -18.29
N ASP A 19 -12.77 -7.13 -18.78
CA ASP A 19 -12.05 -8.31 -19.27
C ASP A 19 -11.67 -9.27 -18.13
N LEU A 20 -11.19 -8.72 -17.01
CA LEU A 20 -10.78 -9.46 -15.81
C LEU A 20 -11.95 -10.08 -15.04
N ARG A 21 -13.13 -9.44 -15.08
CA ARG A 21 -14.34 -9.86 -14.32
C ARG A 21 -14.05 -10.24 -12.88
N PRO A 22 -13.42 -9.36 -12.08
CA PRO A 22 -13.05 -9.70 -10.72
C PRO A 22 -14.30 -9.89 -9.84
N THR A 23 -14.23 -10.77 -8.86
CA THR A 23 -15.29 -10.93 -7.84
C THR A 23 -15.20 -9.85 -6.76
N ARG A 24 -14.04 -9.18 -6.62
CA ARG A 24 -13.81 -8.09 -5.67
C ARG A 24 -12.82 -7.07 -6.21
N VAL A 25 -13.11 -5.80 -5.97
CA VAL A 25 -12.23 -4.66 -6.32
C VAL A 25 -11.93 -3.86 -5.06
N TYR A 26 -10.64 -3.67 -4.77
CA TYR A 26 -10.19 -2.79 -3.70
C TYR A 26 -9.73 -1.47 -4.30
N VAL A 27 -10.32 -0.38 -3.85
CA VAL A 27 -9.94 0.98 -4.25
C VAL A 27 -9.07 1.59 -3.17
N LEU A 28 -7.79 1.81 -3.48
CA LEU A 28 -6.81 2.32 -2.52
C LEU A 28 -6.75 3.85 -2.56
N GLY A 29 -6.96 4.47 -1.40
CA GLY A 29 -6.91 5.90 -1.21
C GLY A 29 -8.17 6.50 -0.62
N GLY A 30 -8.00 7.62 0.10
CA GLY A 30 -9.11 8.41 0.63
C GLY A 30 -9.86 9.17 -0.47
N GLU A 31 -10.93 9.87 -0.08
CA GLU A 31 -11.84 10.59 -0.99
C GLU A 31 -11.14 11.65 -1.86
N GLN A 32 -10.10 12.29 -1.32
CA GLN A 32 -9.30 13.26 -2.08
C GLN A 32 -8.46 12.61 -3.19
N ALA A 33 -8.01 11.37 -2.98
CA ALA A 33 -7.19 10.64 -3.95
C ALA A 33 -8.05 9.93 -5.00
N VAL A 34 -9.15 9.31 -4.58
CA VAL A 34 -10.12 8.64 -5.45
C VAL A 34 -11.52 8.94 -4.96
N ARG A 35 -12.26 9.76 -5.70
CA ARG A 35 -13.61 10.20 -5.33
C ARG A 35 -14.63 9.06 -5.42
N SER A 36 -15.73 9.21 -4.71
CA SER A 36 -16.81 8.20 -4.65
C SER A 36 -17.43 7.89 -6.01
N GLU A 37 -17.43 8.85 -6.95
CA GLU A 37 -17.91 8.62 -8.31
C GLU A 37 -17.13 7.52 -9.04
N VAL A 38 -15.83 7.35 -8.72
CA VAL A 38 -15.02 6.27 -9.31
C VAL A 38 -15.47 4.92 -8.78
N LEU A 39 -15.77 4.81 -7.48
CA LEU A 39 -16.29 3.58 -6.88
C LEU A 39 -17.67 3.23 -7.45
N ALA A 40 -18.57 4.23 -7.52
CA ALA A 40 -19.89 4.06 -8.12
C ALA A 40 -19.76 3.55 -9.56
N ARG A 41 -18.87 4.16 -10.36
CA ARG A 41 -18.62 3.74 -11.74
C ARG A 41 -18.11 2.31 -11.84
N VAL A 42 -17.24 1.87 -10.94
CA VAL A 42 -16.79 0.46 -10.89
C VAL A 42 -17.98 -0.46 -10.61
N GLY A 43 -18.85 -0.13 -9.67
CA GLY A 43 -20.06 -0.90 -9.37
C GLY A 43 -21.03 -0.99 -10.55
N GLU A 44 -21.21 0.11 -11.30
CA GLU A 44 -22.06 0.14 -12.50
C GLU A 44 -21.55 -0.79 -13.61
N ILE A 45 -20.23 -0.80 -13.87
CA ILE A 45 -19.66 -1.61 -14.95
C ILE A 45 -19.45 -3.08 -14.59
N LEU A 46 -19.49 -3.41 -13.29
CA LEU A 46 -19.29 -4.75 -12.75
C LEU A 46 -20.40 -5.10 -11.75
N PRO A 47 -21.66 -5.26 -12.22
CA PRO A 47 -22.76 -5.59 -11.31
C PRO A 47 -22.50 -6.93 -10.61
N GLY A 48 -22.74 -6.96 -9.30
CA GLY A 48 -22.48 -8.14 -8.45
C GLY A 48 -21.04 -8.25 -7.92
N THR A 49 -20.12 -7.39 -8.36
CA THR A 49 -18.75 -7.35 -7.83
C THR A 49 -18.72 -6.58 -6.50
N GLY A 50 -18.05 -7.13 -5.49
CA GLY A 50 -17.79 -6.40 -4.24
C GLY A 50 -16.78 -5.27 -4.48
N VAL A 51 -17.17 -4.02 -4.23
CA VAL A 51 -16.25 -2.86 -4.32
C VAL A 51 -16.02 -2.31 -2.92
N GLU A 52 -14.78 -2.32 -2.48
CA GLU A 52 -14.36 -1.90 -1.15
C GLU A 52 -13.28 -0.81 -1.21
N ARG A 53 -13.44 0.27 -0.43
CA ARG A 53 -12.40 1.28 -0.28
C ARG A 53 -11.48 0.92 0.88
N VAL A 54 -10.17 0.90 0.61
CA VAL A 54 -9.14 0.94 1.65
C VAL A 54 -8.57 2.35 1.66
N GLY A 55 -9.20 3.21 2.44
CA GLY A 55 -8.91 4.64 2.49
C GLY A 55 -8.08 5.04 3.72
N GLY A 56 -7.57 6.26 3.68
CA GLY A 56 -6.84 6.88 4.78
C GLY A 56 -6.61 8.37 4.50
N GLU A 57 -6.22 9.12 5.51
CA GLU A 57 -5.94 10.56 5.43
C GLU A 57 -4.72 10.87 4.56
N ASN A 58 -3.77 9.92 4.53
CA ASN A 58 -2.54 10.04 3.78
C ASN A 58 -2.04 8.67 3.31
N ARG A 59 -1.02 8.66 2.46
CA ARG A 59 -0.42 7.45 1.89
C ARG A 59 0.15 6.48 2.92
N TYR A 60 0.65 6.97 4.06
CA TYR A 60 1.21 6.13 5.13
C TYR A 60 0.10 5.34 5.81
N GLN A 61 -1.00 5.99 6.14
CA GLN A 61 -2.18 5.35 6.71
C GLN A 61 -2.83 4.37 5.73
N VAL A 62 -2.91 4.71 4.43
CA VAL A 62 -3.41 3.76 3.42
C VAL A 62 -2.55 2.52 3.36
N ALA A 63 -1.20 2.66 3.35
CA ALA A 63 -0.29 1.51 3.32
C ALA A 63 -0.46 0.63 4.57
N ARG A 64 -0.61 1.23 5.77
CA ARG A 64 -0.92 0.49 7.00
C ARG A 64 -2.23 -0.27 6.89
N LYS A 65 -3.32 0.39 6.51
CA LYS A 65 -4.64 -0.25 6.38
C LYS A 65 -4.68 -1.36 5.31
N VAL A 66 -3.91 -1.24 4.25
CA VAL A 66 -3.72 -2.34 3.29
C VAL A 66 -3.02 -3.52 3.97
N ALA A 67 -1.96 -3.26 4.73
CA ALA A 67 -1.26 -4.31 5.46
C ALA A 67 -2.19 -5.02 6.47
N GLU A 68 -2.90 -4.27 7.31
CA GLU A 68 -3.88 -4.79 8.28
C GLU A 68 -5.02 -5.58 7.61
N ARG A 69 -5.45 -5.14 6.42
CA ARG A 69 -6.57 -5.77 5.70
C ARG A 69 -6.24 -7.15 5.13
N PHE A 70 -4.98 -7.36 4.75
CA PHE A 70 -4.56 -8.57 4.02
C PHE A 70 -3.60 -9.48 4.79
N TRP A 71 -3.03 -9.02 5.89
CA TRP A 71 -2.13 -9.80 6.74
C TRP A 71 -2.52 -9.69 8.20
N SER A 72 -2.73 -10.81 8.88
CA SER A 72 -2.85 -10.86 10.34
C SER A 72 -1.49 -10.91 11.05
N SER A 73 -0.47 -11.40 10.34
CA SER A 73 0.93 -11.42 10.74
C SER A 73 1.80 -11.60 9.49
N SER A 74 3.07 -11.29 9.53
CA SER A 74 3.97 -11.50 8.41
C SER A 74 5.40 -11.77 8.87
N ARG A 75 6.10 -12.73 8.24
CA ARG A 75 7.52 -12.98 8.52
C ARG A 75 8.44 -11.83 8.08
N GLY A 76 8.01 -11.02 7.14
CA GLY A 76 8.77 -9.90 6.64
C GLY A 76 7.88 -8.74 6.26
N ALA A 77 8.43 -7.54 6.32
CA ALA A 77 7.79 -6.34 5.81
C ALA A 77 8.77 -5.56 4.94
N TRP A 78 8.29 -4.95 3.89
CA TRP A 78 9.07 -4.08 3.03
C TRP A 78 8.71 -2.63 3.33
N VAL A 79 9.72 -1.76 3.36
CA VAL A 79 9.53 -0.34 3.65
C VAL A 79 10.16 0.49 2.53
N ALA A 80 9.40 1.43 1.99
CA ALA A 80 9.84 2.34 0.95
C ALA A 80 9.54 3.80 1.33
N SER A 81 10.21 4.74 0.66
CA SER A 81 9.91 6.16 0.81
C SER A 81 8.48 6.48 0.35
N GLY A 82 7.72 7.18 1.20
CA GLY A 82 6.42 7.75 0.80
C GLY A 82 6.53 9.09 0.07
N ARG A 83 7.73 9.64 -0.13
CA ARG A 83 7.93 10.91 -0.87
C ARG A 83 8.04 10.69 -2.38
N THR A 84 8.70 9.61 -2.78
CA THR A 84 8.93 9.24 -4.18
C THR A 84 8.37 7.85 -4.44
N PHE A 85 7.83 7.62 -5.62
CA PHE A 85 7.13 6.36 -5.93
C PHE A 85 8.01 5.25 -6.56
N PRO A 86 9.19 5.52 -7.19
CA PRO A 86 9.91 4.47 -7.91
C PRO A 86 10.28 3.27 -7.04
N ASP A 87 10.87 3.53 -5.87
CA ASP A 87 11.28 2.47 -4.93
C ASP A 87 10.08 1.66 -4.41
N GLY A 88 8.95 2.36 -4.17
CA GLY A 88 7.70 1.72 -3.77
C GLY A 88 7.11 0.81 -4.85
N LEU A 89 7.24 1.17 -6.13
CA LEU A 89 6.76 0.36 -7.26
C LEU A 89 7.64 -0.88 -7.47
N THR A 90 8.95 -0.71 -7.54
CA THR A 90 9.89 -1.82 -7.76
C THR A 90 9.93 -2.77 -6.56
N GLY A 91 10.02 -2.21 -5.35
CA GLY A 91 9.94 -2.97 -4.11
C GLY A 91 8.60 -3.66 -3.92
N GLY A 92 7.50 -2.99 -4.31
CA GLY A 92 6.15 -3.54 -4.25
C GLY A 92 5.96 -4.78 -5.11
N ALA A 93 6.54 -4.80 -6.31
CA ALA A 93 6.51 -5.99 -7.17
C ALA A 93 7.26 -7.18 -6.54
N ALA A 94 8.44 -6.93 -5.96
CA ALA A 94 9.24 -7.95 -5.29
C ALA A 94 8.58 -8.43 -3.99
N ALA A 95 8.07 -7.51 -3.16
CA ALA A 95 7.35 -7.82 -1.93
C ALA A 95 6.09 -8.65 -2.22
N GLY A 96 5.30 -8.25 -3.22
CA GLY A 96 4.08 -8.96 -3.62
C GLY A 96 4.37 -10.38 -4.09
N ARG A 97 5.48 -10.61 -4.81
CA ARG A 97 5.91 -11.97 -5.18
C ARG A 97 6.26 -12.83 -3.95
N GLY A 98 6.79 -12.21 -2.90
CA GLY A 98 7.09 -12.87 -1.63
C GLY A 98 5.91 -12.99 -0.66
N GLY A 99 4.76 -12.40 -1.00
CA GLY A 99 3.58 -12.34 -0.12
C GLY A 99 3.75 -11.39 1.07
N PHE A 100 4.63 -10.38 0.95
CA PHE A 100 4.93 -9.44 2.03
C PHE A 100 4.22 -8.09 1.87
N PRO A 101 3.79 -7.45 2.96
CA PRO A 101 3.26 -6.10 2.93
C PRO A 101 4.34 -5.07 2.60
N VAL A 102 3.93 -3.97 1.96
CA VAL A 102 4.77 -2.79 1.75
C VAL A 102 4.23 -1.64 2.59
N LEU A 103 5.08 -1.12 3.46
CA LEU A 103 4.81 0.05 4.29
C LEU A 103 5.53 1.27 3.73
N LEU A 104 5.00 2.45 3.98
CA LEU A 104 5.62 3.69 3.54
C LEU A 104 6.17 4.46 4.74
N THR A 105 7.35 5.07 4.56
CA THR A 105 7.98 5.89 5.60
C THR A 105 8.44 7.25 5.07
N ARG A 106 8.81 8.15 5.99
CA ARG A 106 9.46 9.42 5.67
C ARG A 106 10.96 9.18 5.47
N SER A 107 11.63 10.09 4.77
CA SER A 107 13.06 9.92 4.49
C SER A 107 13.93 9.96 5.76
N VAL A 108 13.58 10.83 6.74
CA VAL A 108 14.40 11.09 7.93
C VAL A 108 13.72 10.68 9.24
N ALA A 109 12.53 10.10 9.20
CA ALA A 109 11.79 9.66 10.38
C ALA A 109 10.90 8.44 10.04
N VAL A 110 10.76 7.52 10.98
CA VAL A 110 9.77 6.45 10.87
C VAL A 110 8.38 7.09 10.86
N ALA A 111 7.57 6.79 9.85
CA ALA A 111 6.18 7.21 9.85
C ALA A 111 5.43 6.46 10.97
N PRO A 112 4.62 7.13 11.81
CA PRO A 112 3.89 6.47 12.90
C PRO A 112 3.07 5.27 12.44
N ASP A 113 2.39 5.39 11.29
CA ASP A 113 1.62 4.31 10.68
C ASP A 113 2.48 3.09 10.32
N ALA A 114 3.72 3.30 9.85
CA ALA A 114 4.64 2.20 9.54
C ALA A 114 5.11 1.51 10.82
N GLY A 115 5.43 2.27 11.87
CA GLY A 115 5.81 1.72 13.16
C GLY A 115 4.68 0.89 13.76
N GLN A 116 3.46 1.40 13.76
CA GLN A 116 2.29 0.68 14.27
C GLN A 116 2.02 -0.62 13.49
N ALA A 117 2.07 -0.57 12.15
CA ALA A 117 1.89 -1.76 11.33
C ALA A 117 2.94 -2.85 11.63
N LEU A 118 4.19 -2.47 11.90
CA LEU A 118 5.23 -3.44 12.26
C LEU A 118 4.97 -4.09 13.63
N LEU A 119 4.48 -3.32 14.61
CA LEU A 119 4.11 -3.90 15.91
C LEU A 119 2.96 -4.90 15.78
N GLU A 120 1.98 -4.62 14.93
CA GLU A 120 0.82 -5.48 14.71
C GLU A 120 1.15 -6.72 13.88
N LEU A 121 1.98 -6.58 12.83
CA LEU A 121 2.38 -7.67 11.95
C LEU A 121 3.45 -8.58 12.55
N ALA A 122 4.20 -8.08 13.53
CA ALA A 122 5.31 -8.75 14.22
C ALA A 122 6.30 -9.46 13.25
N PRO A 123 6.85 -8.77 12.23
CA PRO A 123 7.75 -9.40 11.30
C PRO A 123 9.11 -9.69 11.95
N THR A 124 9.78 -10.77 11.55
CA THR A 124 11.14 -11.08 11.96
C THR A 124 12.20 -10.37 11.09
N ARG A 125 11.79 -9.72 10.02
CA ARG A 125 12.70 -9.00 9.11
C ARG A 125 12.01 -7.82 8.43
N VAL A 126 12.72 -6.70 8.34
CA VAL A 126 12.32 -5.55 7.53
C VAL A 126 13.33 -5.35 6.40
N THR A 127 12.83 -5.19 5.18
CA THR A 127 13.62 -4.85 4.00
C THR A 127 13.35 -3.40 3.62
N VAL A 128 14.35 -2.53 3.73
CA VAL A 128 14.25 -1.13 3.28
C VAL A 128 14.63 -1.05 1.81
N VAL A 129 13.77 -0.43 0.99
CA VAL A 129 13.96 -0.25 -0.45
C VAL A 129 14.27 1.20 -0.75
N GLY A 130 15.32 1.39 -1.52
CA GLY A 130 15.83 2.72 -1.90
C GLY A 130 17.16 3.06 -1.25
N GLY A 131 17.82 4.07 -1.80
CA GLY A 131 19.08 4.57 -1.25
C GLY A 131 18.87 5.43 -0.01
N THR A 132 19.99 5.83 0.62
CA THR A 132 19.98 6.63 1.86
C THR A 132 19.36 8.04 1.71
N SER A 133 19.25 8.53 0.47
CA SER A 133 18.53 9.77 0.15
C SER A 133 17.00 9.58 0.19
N ALA A 134 16.51 8.37 -0.11
CA ALA A 134 15.09 8.04 -0.06
C ALA A 134 14.64 7.65 1.35
N VAL A 135 15.43 6.79 2.03
CA VAL A 135 15.25 6.39 3.43
C VAL A 135 16.62 6.42 4.10
N SER A 136 16.81 7.35 5.05
CA SER A 136 18.11 7.53 5.69
C SER A 136 18.55 6.28 6.47
N GLY A 137 19.87 6.11 6.63
CA GLY A 137 20.42 5.02 7.44
C GLY A 137 19.89 4.99 8.86
N TYR A 138 19.65 6.17 9.46
CA TYR A 138 19.03 6.29 10.77
C TYR A 138 17.64 5.65 10.82
N VAL A 139 16.81 5.92 9.81
CA VAL A 139 15.46 5.33 9.73
C VAL A 139 15.55 3.81 9.53
N GLY A 140 16.50 3.35 8.72
CA GLY A 140 16.78 1.91 8.56
C GLY A 140 17.13 1.22 9.88
N LEU A 141 18.03 1.81 10.68
CA LEU A 141 18.38 1.30 12.01
C LEU A 141 17.17 1.27 12.97
N ARG A 142 16.33 2.32 12.93
CA ARG A 142 15.10 2.36 13.76
C ARG A 142 14.12 1.24 13.40
N PHE A 143 13.99 0.89 12.13
CA PHE A 143 13.18 -0.25 11.73
C PHE A 143 13.80 -1.58 12.21
N GLY A 144 15.12 -1.73 12.15
CA GLY A 144 15.82 -2.89 12.71
C GLY A 144 15.52 -3.09 14.19
N ALA A 145 15.58 -2.00 14.97
CA ALA A 145 15.29 -2.04 16.40
C ALA A 145 13.82 -2.40 16.72
N LEU A 146 12.87 -2.06 15.84
CA LEU A 146 11.45 -2.42 16.04
C LEU A 146 11.15 -3.91 15.81
N VAL A 147 12.03 -4.64 15.14
CA VAL A 147 11.82 -6.07 14.82
C VAL A 147 12.87 -6.99 15.46
N GLY A 148 13.90 -6.44 16.09
CA GLY A 148 15.03 -7.20 16.68
C GLY A 148 14.88 -7.52 18.15
N ASP A 149 13.87 -7.01 18.83
CA ASP A 149 13.63 -7.21 20.28
C ASP A 149 12.55 -8.27 20.58
N ALA A 150 12.37 -9.25 19.69
CA ALA A 150 11.45 -10.37 19.91
C ALA A 150 12.17 -11.71 20.12
#